data_744aefa8df03088ad0aced48dd21c796
#
_entry.id   744aefa8df03088ad0aced48dd21c796
#
_cell.length_a   1.000
_cell.length_b   1.000
_cell.length_c   1.000
_cell.angle_alpha   90.00
_cell.angle_beta   90.00
_cell.angle_gamma   90.00
#
_symmetry.space_group_name_H-M   'P 1'
#
loop_
_entity.id
_entity.type
_entity.pdbx_description
1 polymer ?
#
loop_
_entity_poly.entity_id
_entity_poly.type
_entity_poly.pdbx_seq_one_letter_code
_entity_poly.pdbx_strand_id
1 'polypeptide(L)'
;MSGDELRVLSAGAVKRGVSRIAADFERATGTRVAVEFTTAPEVRRRVAGGDAADVIIAPSAVMDDIAQRGKLLAETRGVLGRSRMGIVVHADSTPPDIGSSADFKKLLKEATAVVYNRASSGLYTAKLLERLGLAAE
;
A
#
# COMPACT_ATOMS: atom_id res chain seq x y z
N MET A 1 21.69 -11.81 -26.42
CA MET A 1 20.73 -12.58 -25.64
C MET A 1 20.18 -11.64 -24.58
N SER A 2 18.95 -11.19 -24.76
CA SER A 2 18.26 -10.37 -23.74
C SER A 2 18.02 -11.31 -22.55
N GLY A 3 18.80 -11.13 -21.49
CA GLY A 3 18.54 -11.86 -20.24
C GLY A 3 17.13 -11.48 -19.78
N ASP A 4 16.32 -12.46 -19.42
CA ASP A 4 14.96 -12.27 -18.96
C ASP A 4 14.97 -11.31 -17.76
N GLU A 5 14.46 -10.10 -17.97
CA GLU A 5 14.28 -9.13 -16.92
C GLU A 5 12.85 -9.24 -16.39
N LEU A 6 12.69 -9.55 -15.12
CA LEU A 6 11.39 -9.54 -14.44
C LEU A 6 10.96 -8.10 -14.13
N ARG A 7 9.81 -7.71 -14.65
CA ARG A 7 9.20 -6.42 -14.37
C ARG A 7 8.23 -6.51 -13.21
N VAL A 8 8.50 -5.78 -12.14
CA VAL A 8 7.67 -5.74 -10.94
C VAL A 8 7.04 -4.36 -10.81
N LEU A 9 5.71 -4.28 -10.81
CA LEU A 9 4.97 -3.06 -10.52
C LEU A 9 4.42 -3.12 -9.09
N SER A 10 4.88 -2.24 -8.21
CA SER A 10 4.58 -2.32 -6.77
C SER A 10 4.01 -1.02 -6.21
N ALA A 11 3.05 -1.16 -5.30
CA ALA A 11 2.65 -0.06 -4.41
C ALA A 11 3.79 0.29 -3.44
N GLY A 12 4.01 1.59 -3.23
CA GLY A 12 5.17 2.11 -2.50
C GLY A 12 5.24 1.76 -1.01
N ALA A 13 4.13 1.36 -0.39
CA ALA A 13 4.07 1.05 1.04
C ALA A 13 5.04 -0.06 1.49
N VAL A 14 5.39 -0.97 0.57
CA VAL A 14 6.27 -2.12 0.84
C VAL A 14 7.66 -1.98 0.19
N LYS A 15 8.01 -0.78 -0.28
CA LYS A 15 9.23 -0.51 -1.06
C LYS A 15 10.49 -1.12 -0.46
N ARG A 16 10.75 -0.91 0.83
CA ARG A 16 12.00 -1.38 1.47
C ARG A 16 12.12 -2.92 1.42
N GLY A 17 11.06 -3.63 1.74
CA GLY A 17 11.03 -5.09 1.72
C GLY A 17 11.16 -5.65 0.31
N VAL A 18 10.38 -5.12 -0.62
CA VAL A 18 10.39 -5.56 -2.03
C VAL A 18 11.75 -5.30 -2.68
N SER A 19 12.36 -4.13 -2.47
CA SER A 19 13.70 -3.85 -3.02
C SER A 19 14.75 -4.84 -2.50
N ARG A 20 14.67 -5.22 -1.23
CA ARG A 20 15.59 -6.21 -0.65
C ARG A 20 15.38 -7.61 -1.26
N ILE A 21 14.13 -8.05 -1.34
CA ILE A 21 13.78 -9.35 -1.94
C ILE A 21 14.22 -9.41 -3.41
N ALA A 22 14.00 -8.35 -4.17
CA ALA A 22 14.45 -8.27 -5.57
C ALA A 22 15.96 -8.44 -5.69
N ALA A 23 16.74 -7.70 -4.89
CA ALA A 23 18.20 -7.81 -4.90
C ALA A 23 18.70 -9.20 -4.45
N ASP A 24 18.04 -9.83 -3.48
CA ASP A 24 18.36 -11.19 -3.03
C ASP A 24 18.05 -12.22 -4.14
N PHE A 25 16.94 -12.04 -4.85
CA PHE A 25 16.55 -12.90 -5.97
C PHE A 25 17.53 -12.77 -7.15
N GLU A 26 17.90 -11.54 -7.53
CA GLU A 26 18.90 -11.32 -8.58
C GLU A 26 20.22 -12.02 -8.27
N ARG A 27 20.69 -11.91 -7.01
CA ARG A 27 21.93 -12.58 -6.58
C ARG A 27 21.82 -14.11 -6.62
N ALA A 28 20.66 -14.65 -6.29
CA ALA A 28 20.46 -16.09 -6.23
C ALA A 28 20.25 -16.73 -7.60
N THR A 29 19.65 -16.01 -8.55
CA THR A 29 19.22 -16.58 -9.84
C THR A 29 19.98 -16.03 -11.04
N GLY A 30 20.61 -14.86 -10.92
CA GLY A 30 21.18 -14.13 -12.04
C GLY A 30 20.16 -13.40 -12.91
N THR A 31 18.86 -13.52 -12.62
CA THR A 31 17.79 -12.85 -13.35
C THR A 31 17.61 -11.42 -12.85
N ARG A 32 17.66 -10.44 -13.73
CA ARG A 32 17.43 -9.03 -13.38
C ARG A 32 15.98 -8.80 -12.95
N VAL A 33 15.78 -7.89 -11.97
CA VAL A 33 14.45 -7.52 -11.48
C VAL A 33 14.29 -6.00 -11.53
N ALA A 34 13.53 -5.51 -12.50
CA ALA A 34 13.17 -4.10 -12.61
C ALA A 34 11.93 -3.82 -11.75
N VAL A 35 12.13 -3.17 -10.60
CA VAL A 35 11.02 -2.81 -9.70
C VAL A 35 10.64 -1.35 -9.87
N GLU A 36 9.40 -1.11 -10.26
CA GLU A 36 8.82 0.21 -10.30
C GLU A 36 7.83 0.40 -9.14
N PHE A 37 8.00 1.50 -8.38
CA PHE A 37 7.14 1.83 -7.25
C PHE A 37 6.25 3.02 -7.55
N THR A 38 4.96 2.87 -7.25
CA THR A 38 3.97 3.94 -7.44
C THR A 38 2.87 3.85 -6.36
N THR A 39 1.82 4.65 -6.48
CA THR A 39 0.67 4.56 -5.56
C THR A 39 -0.26 3.40 -5.93
N ALA A 40 -1.00 2.87 -4.97
CA ALA A 40 -1.94 1.78 -5.24
C ALA A 40 -3.04 2.15 -6.28
N PRO A 41 -3.63 3.37 -6.25
CA PRO A 41 -4.52 3.81 -7.32
C PRO A 41 -3.85 3.83 -8.71
N GLU A 42 -2.57 4.21 -8.77
CA GLU A 42 -1.83 4.25 -10.02
C GLU A 42 -1.50 2.85 -10.55
N VAL A 43 -1.14 1.89 -9.67
CA VAL A 43 -1.00 0.46 -10.06
C VAL A 43 -2.29 -0.01 -10.74
N ARG A 44 -3.44 0.25 -10.10
CA ARG A 44 -4.75 -0.11 -10.65
C ARG A 44 -5.00 0.51 -12.02
N ARG A 45 -4.75 1.82 -12.16
CA ARG A 45 -4.95 2.56 -13.41
C ARG A 45 -4.09 1.99 -14.55
N ARG A 46 -2.83 1.77 -14.28
CA ARG A 46 -1.86 1.29 -15.28
C ARG A 46 -2.20 -0.11 -15.76
N VAL A 47 -2.48 -1.04 -14.85
CA VAL A 47 -2.88 -2.42 -15.20
C VAL A 47 -4.20 -2.44 -15.96
N ALA A 48 -5.18 -1.62 -15.57
CA ALA A 48 -6.42 -1.47 -16.32
C ALA A 48 -6.19 -0.92 -17.74
N GLY A 49 -5.21 -0.04 -17.90
CA GLY A 49 -4.78 0.52 -19.20
C GLY A 49 -3.93 -0.42 -20.05
N GLY A 50 -3.65 -1.63 -19.59
CA GLY A 50 -2.90 -2.63 -20.35
C GLY A 50 -1.39 -2.62 -20.11
N ASP A 51 -0.89 -1.89 -19.12
CA ASP A 51 0.53 -1.97 -18.74
C ASP A 51 0.83 -3.37 -18.20
N ALA A 52 1.78 -4.04 -18.82
CA ALA A 52 2.17 -5.40 -18.48
C ALA A 52 3.32 -5.39 -17.47
N ALA A 53 3.18 -6.20 -16.43
CA ALA A 53 4.22 -6.53 -15.48
C ALA A 53 4.17 -8.03 -15.18
N ASP A 54 5.31 -8.65 -14.92
CA ASP A 54 5.38 -10.07 -14.58
C ASP A 54 4.87 -10.32 -13.16
N VAL A 55 5.09 -9.33 -12.27
CA VAL A 55 4.62 -9.36 -10.88
C VAL A 55 3.96 -8.04 -10.51
N ILE A 56 2.78 -8.11 -9.90
CA ILE A 56 2.04 -6.95 -9.39
C ILE A 56 1.94 -7.06 -7.87
N ILE A 57 2.30 -6.00 -7.14
CA ILE A 57 2.21 -5.91 -5.69
C ILE A 57 1.36 -4.72 -5.30
N ALA A 58 0.20 -4.98 -4.73
CA ALA A 58 -0.76 -3.94 -4.33
C ALA A 58 -1.63 -4.40 -3.14
N PRO A 59 -2.35 -3.48 -2.49
CA PRO A 59 -3.34 -3.84 -1.47
C PRO A 59 -4.43 -4.77 -2.01
N SER A 60 -4.98 -5.63 -1.14
CA SER A 60 -5.96 -6.66 -1.53
C SER A 60 -7.11 -6.11 -2.38
N ALA A 61 -7.68 -4.96 -2.01
CA ALA A 61 -8.79 -4.36 -2.77
C ALA A 61 -8.42 -4.00 -4.22
N VAL A 62 -7.18 -3.59 -4.46
CA VAL A 62 -6.68 -3.33 -5.82
C VAL A 62 -6.47 -4.65 -6.57
N MET A 63 -5.92 -5.66 -5.90
CA MET A 63 -5.74 -6.98 -6.50
C MET A 63 -7.07 -7.64 -6.84
N ASP A 64 -8.11 -7.45 -6.01
CA ASP A 64 -9.47 -7.96 -6.28
C ASP A 64 -10.05 -7.33 -7.56
N ASP A 65 -9.92 -5.99 -7.72
CA ASP A 65 -10.37 -5.28 -8.92
C ASP A 65 -9.62 -5.75 -10.20
N ILE A 66 -8.31 -5.92 -10.10
CA ILE A 66 -7.48 -6.41 -11.22
C ILE A 66 -7.86 -7.85 -11.59
N ALA A 67 -8.12 -8.71 -10.60
CA ALA A 67 -8.56 -10.10 -10.81
C ALA A 67 -9.92 -10.16 -11.52
N GLN A 68 -10.89 -9.36 -11.08
CA GLN A 68 -12.21 -9.28 -11.70
C GLN A 68 -12.15 -8.86 -13.17
N ARG A 69 -11.13 -8.12 -13.56
CA ARG A 69 -10.87 -7.72 -14.96
C ARG A 69 -10.12 -8.77 -15.77
N GLY A 70 -9.79 -9.93 -15.20
CA GLY A 70 -9.03 -10.98 -15.86
C GLY A 70 -7.60 -10.58 -16.24
N LYS A 71 -6.99 -9.65 -15.48
CA LYS A 71 -5.66 -9.10 -15.77
C LYS A 71 -4.55 -9.70 -14.91
N LEU A 72 -4.82 -10.82 -14.23
CA LEU A 72 -3.81 -11.59 -13.50
C LEU A 72 -4.18 -13.07 -13.45
N LEU A 73 -3.18 -13.90 -13.18
CA LEU A 73 -3.34 -15.33 -12.91
C LEU A 73 -3.74 -15.47 -11.43
N ALA A 74 -5.03 -15.64 -11.17
CA ALA A 74 -5.60 -15.60 -9.81
C ALA A 74 -5.01 -16.68 -8.89
N GLU A 75 -4.67 -17.84 -9.45
CA GLU A 75 -4.07 -18.99 -8.76
C GLU A 75 -2.65 -18.70 -8.22
N THR A 76 -1.97 -17.70 -8.78
CA THR A 76 -0.62 -17.30 -8.33
C THR A 76 -0.65 -16.27 -7.21
N ARG A 77 -1.84 -15.80 -6.82
CA ARG A 77 -1.99 -14.75 -5.82
C ARG A 77 -1.55 -15.22 -4.44
N GLY A 78 -0.67 -14.44 -3.82
CA GLY A 78 -0.19 -14.68 -2.46
C GLY A 78 -0.20 -13.41 -1.60
N VAL A 79 -0.15 -13.58 -0.28
CA VAL A 79 -0.03 -12.46 0.68
C VAL A 79 1.45 -12.24 0.97
N LEU A 80 1.98 -11.10 0.52
CA LEU A 80 3.36 -10.70 0.78
C LEU A 80 3.59 -10.29 2.24
N GLY A 81 2.60 -9.64 2.86
CA GLY A 81 2.69 -9.17 4.24
C GLY A 81 1.50 -8.30 4.62
N ARG A 82 1.55 -7.79 5.86
CA ARG A 82 0.54 -6.87 6.39
C ARG A 82 1.21 -5.59 6.87
N SER A 83 0.65 -4.44 6.53
CA SER A 83 1.06 -3.14 7.03
C SER A 83 0.03 -2.62 8.04
N ARG A 84 0.52 -2.08 9.15
CA ARG A 84 -0.33 -1.40 10.13
C ARG A 84 -0.17 0.11 9.94
N MET A 85 -1.23 0.85 10.19
CA MET A 85 -1.16 2.30 10.29
C MET A 85 -0.78 2.70 11.72
N GLY A 86 -0.01 3.76 11.83
CA GLY A 86 0.33 4.40 13.09
C GLY A 86 -0.10 5.87 13.09
N ILE A 87 -0.16 6.44 14.27
CA ILE A 87 -0.33 7.87 14.48
C ILE A 87 1.03 8.47 14.79
N VAL A 88 1.33 9.60 14.19
CA VAL A 88 2.50 10.41 14.51
C VAL A 88 2.00 11.71 15.11
N VAL A 89 2.57 12.10 16.24
CA VAL A 89 2.34 13.39 16.90
C VAL A 89 3.65 14.16 16.94
N HIS A 90 3.60 15.45 17.27
CA HIS A 90 4.79 16.27 17.44
C HIS A 90 5.70 15.68 18.53
N ALA A 91 7.01 15.78 18.36
CA ALA A 91 8.00 15.17 19.27
C ALA A 91 7.83 15.63 20.73
N ASP A 92 7.41 16.88 20.93
CA ASP A 92 7.19 17.47 22.27
C ASP A 92 5.79 17.17 22.84
N SER A 93 4.95 16.46 22.11
CA SER A 93 3.62 16.08 22.58
C SER A 93 3.68 14.79 23.40
N THR A 94 2.86 14.70 24.43
CA THR A 94 2.66 13.43 25.14
C THR A 94 2.04 12.40 24.17
N PRO A 95 2.63 11.20 24.06
CA PRO A 95 2.03 10.16 23.23
C PRO A 95 0.59 9.86 23.66
N PRO A 96 -0.38 9.89 22.74
CA PRO A 96 -1.77 9.63 23.09
C PRO A 96 -2.00 8.16 23.43
N ASP A 97 -2.82 7.90 24.43
CA ASP A 97 -3.37 6.56 24.63
C ASP A 97 -4.49 6.31 23.60
N ILE A 98 -4.33 5.28 22.81
CA ILE A 98 -5.29 4.84 21.77
C ILE A 98 -5.63 3.35 21.93
N GLY A 99 -5.70 2.87 23.17
CA GLY A 99 -6.00 1.46 23.48
C GLY A 99 -7.38 1.01 23.03
N SER A 100 -8.31 1.95 22.79
CA SER A 100 -9.67 1.67 22.30
C SER A 100 -10.09 2.57 21.12
N SER A 101 -11.16 2.16 20.43
CA SER A 101 -11.79 3.00 19.40
C SER A 101 -12.38 4.29 19.98
N ALA A 102 -12.80 4.29 21.24
CA ALA A 102 -13.31 5.47 21.91
C ALA A 102 -12.18 6.49 22.19
N ASP A 103 -11.03 6.02 22.68
CA ASP A 103 -9.85 6.83 22.91
C ASP A 103 -9.35 7.45 21.60
N PHE A 104 -9.29 6.64 20.55
CA PHE A 104 -8.92 7.12 19.21
C PHE A 104 -9.89 8.21 18.70
N LYS A 105 -11.19 7.99 18.86
CA LYS A 105 -12.21 8.99 18.48
C LYS A 105 -12.08 10.29 19.27
N LYS A 106 -11.80 10.18 20.58
CA LYS A 106 -11.56 11.34 21.46
C LYS A 106 -10.33 12.12 20.98
N LEU A 107 -9.21 11.43 20.76
CA LEU A 107 -7.98 12.03 20.23
C LEU A 107 -8.23 12.83 18.95
N LEU A 108 -8.97 12.25 18.00
CA LEU A 108 -9.27 12.92 16.73
C LEU A 108 -10.11 14.18 16.90
N LYS A 109 -11.06 14.17 17.86
CA LYS A 109 -11.90 15.34 18.16
C LYS A 109 -11.14 16.46 18.83
N GLU A 110 -10.12 16.12 19.62
CA GLU A 110 -9.29 17.09 20.36
C GLU A 110 -8.12 17.62 19.51
N ALA A 111 -7.83 16.97 18.38
CA ALA A 111 -6.75 17.37 17.50
C ALA A 111 -7.07 18.68 16.77
N THR A 112 -6.13 19.63 16.78
CA THR A 112 -6.24 20.87 16.01
C THR A 112 -6.28 20.62 14.51
N ALA A 113 -5.59 19.57 14.04
CA ALA A 113 -5.60 19.14 12.65
C ALA A 113 -5.26 17.64 12.53
N VAL A 114 -5.88 16.99 11.57
CA VAL A 114 -5.58 15.60 11.21
C VAL A 114 -5.05 15.57 9.78
N VAL A 115 -3.80 15.17 9.63
CA VAL A 115 -3.12 15.15 8.33
C VAL A 115 -2.92 13.71 7.86
N TYR A 116 -3.32 13.41 6.65
CA TYR A 116 -3.09 12.13 6.00
C TYR A 116 -2.87 12.30 4.49
N ASN A 117 -2.17 11.34 3.87
CA ASN A 117 -1.85 11.38 2.45
C ASN A 117 -3.05 11.01 1.55
N ARG A 118 -2.90 11.13 0.23
CA ARG A 118 -3.89 10.73 -0.78
C ARG A 118 -3.63 9.34 -1.38
N ALA A 119 -2.70 8.58 -0.82
CA ALA A 119 -2.44 7.20 -1.20
C ALA A 119 -3.39 6.22 -0.46
N SER A 120 -3.13 4.92 -0.56
CA SER A 120 -4.03 3.89 -0.01
C SER A 120 -4.27 4.02 1.50
N SER A 121 -3.26 4.41 2.29
CA SER A 121 -3.44 4.65 3.73
C SER A 121 -4.35 5.85 3.99
N GLY A 122 -4.21 6.93 3.23
CA GLY A 122 -5.09 8.08 3.37
C GLY A 122 -6.53 7.80 2.96
N LEU A 123 -6.73 7.05 1.88
CA LEU A 123 -8.08 6.60 1.50
C LEU A 123 -8.73 5.72 2.57
N TYR A 124 -7.94 4.86 3.22
CA TYR A 124 -8.42 4.08 4.36
C TYR A 124 -8.77 5.00 5.55
N THR A 125 -7.91 5.98 5.85
CA THR A 125 -8.15 6.96 6.92
C THR A 125 -9.44 7.73 6.68
N ALA A 126 -9.67 8.24 5.47
CA ALA A 126 -10.90 8.95 5.12
C ALA A 126 -12.15 8.09 5.42
N LYS A 127 -12.17 6.85 4.92
CA LYS A 127 -13.25 5.91 5.21
C LYS A 127 -13.41 5.57 6.69
N LEU A 128 -12.31 5.54 7.44
CA LEU A 128 -12.35 5.31 8.89
C LEU A 128 -13.00 6.51 9.60
N LEU A 129 -12.63 7.74 9.24
CA LEU A 129 -13.22 8.96 9.76
C LEU A 129 -14.73 9.04 9.48
N GLU A 130 -15.15 8.71 8.26
CA GLU A 130 -16.58 8.59 7.90
C GLU A 130 -17.32 7.62 8.82
N ARG A 131 -16.79 6.40 9.00
CA ARG A 131 -17.39 5.39 9.87
C ARG A 131 -17.46 5.81 11.35
N LEU A 132 -16.51 6.63 11.79
CA LEU A 132 -16.49 7.18 13.14
C LEU A 132 -17.40 8.41 13.31
N GLY A 133 -18.03 8.88 12.23
CA GLY A 133 -18.81 10.12 12.23
C GLY A 133 -17.95 11.37 12.43
N LEU A 134 -16.71 11.32 11.93
CA LEU A 134 -15.69 12.39 12.02
C LEU A 134 -15.22 12.80 10.61
N ALA A 135 -15.97 12.47 9.58
CA ALA A 135 -15.71 13.01 8.24
C ALA A 135 -15.79 14.54 8.33
N ALA A 136 -14.79 15.21 7.76
CA ALA A 136 -14.66 16.65 7.86
C ALA A 136 -15.94 17.37 7.41
N GLU A 137 -16.41 18.25 8.27
CA GLU A 137 -17.23 19.38 7.88
C GLU A 137 -16.38 20.38 7.09
#